data_db30840d735218eea167bcea9a6813e7
#
_entry.id   db30840d735218eea167bcea9a6813e7
#
_cell.length_a   1.000
_cell.length_b   1.000
_cell.length_c   1.000
_cell.angle_alpha   90.00
_cell.angle_beta   90.00
_cell.angle_gamma   90.00
#
_symmetry.space_group_name_H-M   'P 1'
#
loop_
_entity.id
_entity.type
_entity.pdbx_description
1 polymer ?
#
loop_
_entity_poly.entity_id
_entity_poly.type
_entity_poly.pdbx_seq_one_letter_code
_entity_poly.pdbx_strand_id
1 'polypeptide(L)'
;MKKLLLILALAVMNSSAMAEWVRVDYNSDKGTTTYVNFFTIEKSDETVKMSILVDYKKAQERAFLPLYMSVNRQSEFSCNEEQMRELYASYHAKNMGKGKVTFSDNSPDSWSAVPPESIDRELWKHACKKLAVN
;
A
#
# COMPACT_ATOMS: atom_id res chain seq x y z
N MET A 1 -19.62 -12.19 54.90
CA MET A 1 -19.04 -12.78 53.70
C MET A 1 -18.90 -11.70 52.63
N LYS A 2 -17.71 -11.24 52.45
CA LYS A 2 -17.44 -10.26 51.37
C LYS A 2 -17.20 -11.03 50.10
N LYS A 3 -18.14 -11.00 49.17
CA LYS A 3 -17.94 -11.50 47.81
C LYS A 3 -17.04 -10.50 47.11
N LEU A 4 -15.78 -10.87 46.91
CA LEU A 4 -14.87 -10.14 46.04
C LEU A 4 -15.37 -10.36 44.63
N LEU A 5 -16.07 -9.39 44.06
CA LEU A 5 -16.33 -9.31 42.64
C LEU A 5 -15.01 -8.94 41.97
N LEU A 6 -14.30 -9.97 41.52
CA LEU A 6 -13.19 -9.80 40.61
C LEU A 6 -13.79 -9.34 39.30
N ILE A 7 -13.91 -8.04 39.11
CA ILE A 7 -14.18 -7.47 37.80
C ILE A 7 -12.87 -7.64 37.02
N LEU A 8 -12.81 -8.74 36.28
CA LEU A 8 -11.81 -8.95 35.24
C LEU A 8 -12.13 -7.90 34.20
N ALA A 9 -11.51 -6.72 34.29
CA ALA A 9 -11.49 -5.78 33.22
C ALA A 9 -10.72 -6.45 32.08
N LEU A 10 -11.46 -7.06 31.15
CA LEU A 10 -10.93 -7.39 29.84
C LEU A 10 -10.55 -6.02 29.22
N ALA A 11 -9.29 -5.66 29.37
CA ALA A 11 -8.70 -4.65 28.51
C ALA A 11 -8.77 -5.23 27.11
N VAL A 12 -9.84 -4.90 26.40
CA VAL A 12 -9.88 -5.09 24.96
C VAL A 12 -8.78 -4.17 24.44
N MET A 13 -7.60 -4.74 24.27
CA MET A 13 -6.59 -4.10 23.48
C MET A 13 -7.16 -4.02 22.08
N ASN A 14 -7.78 -2.88 21.78
CA ASN A 14 -7.98 -2.47 20.41
C ASN A 14 -6.58 -2.29 19.82
N SER A 15 -5.95 -3.40 19.47
CA SER A 15 -4.91 -3.35 18.47
C SER A 15 -5.64 -2.95 17.20
N SER A 16 -5.78 -1.64 16.98
CA SER A 16 -6.04 -1.15 15.66
C SER A 16 -4.98 -1.83 14.79
N ALA A 17 -5.43 -2.71 13.90
CA ALA A 17 -4.58 -3.29 12.89
C ALA A 17 -4.14 -2.12 12.01
N MET A 18 -3.19 -1.36 12.50
CA MET A 18 -2.47 -0.41 11.66
C MET A 18 -1.75 -1.26 10.63
N ALA A 19 -2.16 -1.12 9.36
CA ALA A 19 -1.40 -1.68 8.26
C ALA A 19 0.06 -1.38 8.54
N GLU A 20 0.89 -2.41 8.67
CA GLU A 20 2.30 -2.22 8.92
C GLU A 20 2.97 -1.78 7.62
N TRP A 21 2.98 -0.48 7.43
CA TRP A 21 3.61 0.15 6.29
C TRP A 21 5.13 0.25 6.51
N VAL A 22 5.89 -0.40 5.66
CA VAL A 22 7.34 -0.34 5.65
C VAL A 22 7.79 0.59 4.55
N ARG A 23 8.58 1.60 4.90
CA ARG A 23 9.13 2.52 3.91
C ARG A 23 10.15 1.80 3.04
N VAL A 24 9.96 1.88 1.73
CA VAL A 24 10.86 1.27 0.74
C VAL A 24 11.55 2.30 -0.14
N ASP A 25 11.03 3.53 -0.22
CA ASP A 25 11.63 4.60 -0.99
C ASP A 25 11.26 5.98 -0.43
N TYR A 26 12.18 6.90 -0.58
CA TYR A 26 11.96 8.32 -0.28
C TYR A 26 12.58 9.17 -1.40
N ASN A 27 11.79 10.01 -2.02
CA ASN A 27 12.23 10.94 -3.04
C ASN A 27 12.05 12.38 -2.55
N SER A 28 13.16 13.00 -2.14
CA SER A 28 13.13 14.37 -1.59
C SER A 28 12.73 15.43 -2.63
N ASP A 29 13.09 15.24 -3.89
CA ASP A 29 12.80 16.18 -4.96
C ASP A 29 11.30 16.25 -5.26
N LYS A 30 10.64 15.09 -5.22
CA LYS A 30 9.19 14.99 -5.43
C LYS A 30 8.39 15.11 -4.14
N GLY A 31 9.04 15.06 -2.99
CA GLY A 31 8.36 15.04 -1.69
C GLY A 31 7.48 13.81 -1.51
N THR A 32 7.88 12.65 -2.04
CA THR A 32 7.12 11.39 -1.95
C THR A 32 7.84 10.36 -1.10
N THR A 33 7.06 9.64 -0.32
CA THR A 33 7.52 8.45 0.42
C THR A 33 6.67 7.27 0.00
N THR A 34 7.29 6.16 -0.35
CA THR A 34 6.60 4.94 -0.77
C THR A 34 6.75 3.87 0.28
N TYR A 35 5.63 3.27 0.65
CA TYR A 35 5.53 2.21 1.64
C TYR A 35 4.92 0.96 1.02
N VAL A 36 5.30 -0.19 1.55
CA VAL A 36 4.72 -1.49 1.21
C VAL A 36 4.20 -2.16 2.49
N ASN A 37 3.06 -2.79 2.39
CA ASN A 37 2.58 -3.68 3.43
C ASN A 37 2.89 -5.13 3.04
N PHE A 38 3.96 -5.67 3.59
CA PHE A 38 4.42 -7.03 3.29
C PHE A 38 3.48 -8.13 3.80
N PHE A 39 2.61 -7.82 4.76
CA PHE A 39 1.59 -8.76 5.25
C PHE A 39 0.43 -8.96 4.27
N THR A 40 0.25 -8.05 3.33
CA THR A 40 -0.82 -8.13 2.31
C THR A 40 -0.38 -8.82 1.03
N ILE A 41 0.84 -9.36 0.99
CA ILE A 41 1.36 -10.03 -0.21
C ILE A 41 0.56 -11.32 -0.44
N GLU A 42 -0.03 -11.41 -1.62
CA GLU A 42 -0.73 -12.59 -2.10
C GLU A 42 0.00 -13.16 -3.30
N LYS A 43 0.46 -14.39 -3.18
CA LYS A 43 1.15 -15.11 -4.25
C LYS A 43 0.18 -16.00 -5.00
N SER A 44 0.27 -16.01 -6.32
CA SER A 44 -0.48 -16.89 -7.19
C SER A 44 0.42 -17.29 -8.36
N ASP A 45 0.77 -18.58 -8.47
CA ASP A 45 1.67 -19.11 -9.50
C ASP A 45 2.87 -18.19 -9.82
N GLU A 46 2.74 -17.35 -10.84
CA GLU A 46 3.81 -16.46 -11.33
C GLU A 46 3.56 -14.98 -11.02
N THR A 47 2.47 -14.67 -10.33
CA THR A 47 2.10 -13.29 -9.99
C THR A 47 2.08 -13.04 -8.50
N VAL A 48 2.30 -11.79 -8.12
CA VAL A 48 2.27 -11.33 -6.73
C VAL A 48 1.44 -10.05 -6.66
N LYS A 49 0.44 -10.04 -5.78
CA LYS A 49 -0.31 -8.82 -5.43
C LYS A 49 0.26 -8.21 -4.17
N MET A 50 0.37 -6.91 -4.15
CA MET A 50 0.97 -6.17 -3.05
C MET A 50 0.30 -4.81 -2.88
N SER A 51 0.01 -4.44 -1.62
CA SER A 51 -0.49 -3.11 -1.30
C SER A 51 0.65 -2.13 -1.14
N ILE A 52 0.50 -0.97 -1.78
CA ILE A 52 1.49 0.10 -1.85
C ILE A 52 0.80 1.40 -1.41
N LEU A 53 1.49 2.17 -0.58
CA LEU A 53 1.04 3.49 -0.15
C LEU A 53 2.06 4.53 -0.60
N VAL A 54 1.60 5.52 -1.34
CA VAL A 54 2.42 6.68 -1.70
C VAL A 54 1.93 7.88 -0.89
N ASP A 55 2.82 8.45 -0.12
CA ASP A 55 2.55 9.57 0.77
C ASP A 55 3.27 10.83 0.29
N TYR A 56 2.59 11.97 0.35
CA TYR A 56 3.08 13.23 -0.18
C TYR A 56 3.26 14.27 0.93
N LYS A 57 4.34 15.03 0.86
CA LYS A 57 4.55 16.18 1.76
C LYS A 57 3.59 17.32 1.51
N LYS A 58 3.17 17.50 0.25
CA LYS A 58 2.28 18.57 -0.18
C LYS A 58 1.05 17.99 -0.84
N ALA A 59 -0.08 18.69 -0.70
CA ALA A 59 -1.30 18.33 -1.38
C ALA A 59 -1.07 18.25 -2.90
N GLN A 60 -1.55 17.17 -3.49
CA GLN A 60 -1.42 16.92 -4.92
C GLN A 60 -2.69 17.32 -5.65
N GLU A 61 -2.50 17.85 -6.85
CA GLU A 61 -3.59 18.17 -7.76
C GLU A 61 -3.66 17.12 -8.88
N ARG A 62 -4.87 16.71 -9.19
CA ARG A 62 -5.16 15.94 -10.40
C ARG A 62 -6.39 16.57 -11.03
N ALA A 63 -6.37 16.73 -12.36
CA ALA A 63 -7.45 17.38 -13.10
C ALA A 63 -8.84 16.89 -12.65
N PHE A 64 -9.72 17.84 -12.29
CA PHE A 64 -11.11 17.62 -11.87
C PHE A 64 -11.31 16.82 -10.57
N LEU A 65 -10.24 16.55 -9.82
CA LEU A 65 -10.33 15.85 -8.54
C LEU A 65 -9.97 16.77 -7.36
N PRO A 66 -10.56 16.52 -6.18
CA PRO A 66 -10.12 17.20 -4.96
C PRO A 66 -8.64 16.92 -4.66
N LEU A 67 -8.02 17.81 -3.90
CA LEU A 67 -6.64 17.62 -3.44
C LEU A 67 -6.51 16.35 -2.60
N TYR A 68 -5.36 15.69 -2.73
CA TYR A 68 -5.06 14.49 -1.96
C TYR A 68 -3.63 14.52 -1.42
N MET A 69 -3.40 13.81 -0.32
CA MET A 69 -2.11 13.72 0.36
C MET A 69 -1.51 12.32 0.32
N SER A 70 -2.28 11.32 -0.02
CA SER A 70 -1.80 9.94 -0.15
C SER A 70 -2.65 9.12 -1.11
N VAL A 71 -2.03 8.08 -1.66
CA VAL A 71 -2.68 7.12 -2.56
C VAL A 71 -2.37 5.72 -2.05
N ASN A 72 -3.41 4.95 -1.78
CA ASN A 72 -3.31 3.53 -1.47
C ASN A 72 -3.68 2.76 -2.74
N ARG A 73 -2.81 1.90 -3.20
CA ARG A 73 -3.04 1.10 -4.40
C ARG A 73 -2.67 -0.36 -4.20
N GLN A 74 -3.38 -1.23 -4.88
CA GLN A 74 -3.01 -2.63 -5.02
C GLN A 74 -2.46 -2.86 -6.41
N SER A 75 -1.24 -3.37 -6.48
CA SER A 75 -0.56 -3.69 -7.74
C SER A 75 -0.31 -5.18 -7.83
N GLU A 76 -0.32 -5.67 -9.05
CA GLU A 76 0.01 -7.05 -9.38
C GLU A 76 1.28 -7.06 -10.24
N PHE A 77 2.20 -7.95 -9.89
CA PHE A 77 3.51 -8.08 -10.53
C PHE A 77 3.65 -9.47 -11.15
N SER A 78 4.06 -9.52 -12.40
CA SER A 78 4.48 -10.76 -13.06
C SER A 78 6.00 -10.89 -12.94
N CYS A 79 6.45 -11.92 -12.23
CA CYS A 79 7.89 -12.11 -12.00
C CYS A 79 8.60 -12.65 -13.24
N ASN A 80 7.95 -13.49 -14.03
CA ASN A 80 8.54 -14.08 -15.23
C ASN A 80 8.58 -13.10 -16.39
N GLU A 81 7.51 -12.31 -16.56
CA GLU A 81 7.37 -11.38 -17.68
C GLU A 81 7.94 -9.98 -17.38
N GLU A 82 8.37 -9.72 -16.15
CA GLU A 82 8.81 -8.40 -15.70
C GLU A 82 7.79 -7.30 -16.03
N GLN A 83 6.52 -7.58 -15.70
CA GLN A 83 5.39 -6.69 -15.95
C GLN A 83 4.67 -6.36 -14.64
N MET A 84 3.90 -5.29 -14.67
CA MET A 84 3.03 -4.88 -13.58
C MET A 84 1.74 -4.29 -14.09
N ARG A 85 0.73 -4.26 -13.21
CA ARG A 85 -0.51 -3.52 -13.43
C ARG A 85 -1.09 -3.07 -12.10
N GLU A 86 -1.80 -1.96 -12.12
CA GLU A 86 -2.58 -1.51 -10.98
C GLU A 86 -3.98 -2.14 -11.04
N LEU A 87 -4.41 -2.72 -9.92
CA LEU A 87 -5.72 -3.35 -9.81
C LEU A 87 -6.75 -2.41 -9.20
N TYR A 88 -6.29 -1.57 -8.27
CA TYR A 88 -7.12 -0.68 -7.49
C TYR A 88 -6.30 0.50 -6.99
N ALA A 89 -6.91 1.68 -6.91
CA ALA A 89 -6.33 2.83 -6.24
C ALA A 89 -7.40 3.62 -5.49
N SER A 90 -7.06 4.11 -4.31
CA SER A 90 -7.86 5.07 -3.56
C SER A 90 -7.00 6.27 -3.17
N TYR A 91 -7.53 7.46 -3.44
CA TYR A 91 -6.89 8.74 -3.16
C TYR A 91 -7.48 9.31 -1.89
N HIS A 92 -6.64 9.73 -0.96
CA HIS A 92 -7.03 10.15 0.38
C HIS A 92 -6.66 11.60 0.66
N ALA A 93 -7.57 12.32 1.32
CA ALA A 93 -7.39 13.73 1.63
C ALA A 93 -6.23 13.99 2.62
N LYS A 94 -5.88 13.00 3.43
CA LYS A 94 -4.81 13.10 4.44
C LYS A 94 -3.69 12.12 4.15
N ASN A 95 -2.58 12.30 4.87
CA ASN A 95 -1.42 11.41 4.81
C ASN A 95 -1.76 10.00 5.30
N MET A 96 -0.94 9.04 4.89
CA MET A 96 -0.96 7.64 5.34
C MET A 96 -2.29 6.92 5.10
N GLY A 97 -2.96 7.23 3.99
CA GLY A 97 -4.23 6.59 3.64
C GLY A 97 -5.38 6.96 4.54
N LYS A 98 -5.28 8.09 5.22
CA LYS A 98 -6.29 8.59 6.16
C LYS A 98 -7.17 9.67 5.53
N GLY A 99 -8.24 10.00 6.24
CA GLY A 99 -9.19 11.02 5.81
C GLY A 99 -10.14 10.52 4.73
N LYS A 100 -10.87 11.46 4.15
CA LYS A 100 -11.88 11.16 3.14
C LYS A 100 -11.22 10.59 1.87
N VAL A 101 -11.83 9.55 1.32
CA VAL A 101 -11.48 9.07 -0.03
C VAL A 101 -12.02 10.08 -1.04
N THR A 102 -11.12 10.75 -1.73
CA THR A 102 -11.46 11.79 -2.71
C THR A 102 -11.76 11.20 -4.09
N PHE A 103 -11.16 10.07 -4.38
CA PHE A 103 -11.35 9.33 -5.63
C PHE A 103 -10.93 7.88 -5.44
N SER A 104 -11.58 6.97 -6.14
CA SER A 104 -11.15 5.57 -6.20
C SER A 104 -11.35 5.02 -7.61
N ASP A 105 -10.46 4.13 -8.01
CA ASP A 105 -10.50 3.42 -9.29
C ASP A 105 -10.39 1.92 -9.05
N ASN A 106 -11.41 1.19 -9.46
CA ASN A 106 -11.50 -0.28 -9.35
C ASN A 106 -11.27 -0.98 -10.69
N SER A 107 -10.89 -0.24 -11.73
CA SER A 107 -10.68 -0.80 -13.06
C SER A 107 -9.24 -1.27 -13.19
N PRO A 108 -8.98 -2.59 -13.28
CA PRO A 108 -7.63 -3.08 -13.47
C PRO A 108 -7.01 -2.55 -14.76
N ASP A 109 -5.78 -2.08 -14.67
CA ASP A 109 -5.01 -1.66 -15.84
C ASP A 109 -4.55 -2.86 -16.66
N SER A 110 -4.16 -2.59 -17.90
CA SER A 110 -3.45 -3.56 -18.72
C SER A 110 -2.05 -3.80 -18.18
N TRP A 111 -1.50 -4.97 -18.42
CA TRP A 111 -0.10 -5.26 -18.12
C TRP A 111 0.84 -4.34 -18.88
N SER A 112 1.85 -3.84 -18.20
CA SER A 112 2.90 -3.01 -18.79
C SER A 112 4.27 -3.43 -18.28
N ALA A 113 5.30 -3.22 -19.09
CA ALA A 113 6.68 -3.52 -18.71
C ALA A 113 7.09 -2.66 -17.51
N VAL A 114 7.79 -3.27 -16.56
CA VAL A 114 8.35 -2.56 -15.42
C VAL A 114 9.53 -1.72 -15.91
N PRO A 115 9.47 -0.37 -15.78
CA PRO A 115 10.57 0.47 -16.24
C PRO A 115 11.86 0.18 -15.49
N PRO A 116 13.02 0.12 -16.16
CA PRO A 116 14.30 0.00 -15.47
C PRO A 116 14.59 1.29 -14.68
N GLU A 117 15.36 1.17 -13.61
CA GLU A 117 15.81 2.30 -12.79
C GLU A 117 14.66 3.19 -12.26
N SER A 118 13.55 2.58 -11.87
CA SER A 118 12.36 3.25 -11.36
C SER A 118 11.96 2.71 -9.99
N ILE A 119 11.08 3.44 -9.30
CA ILE A 119 10.45 2.93 -8.07
C ILE A 119 9.64 1.66 -8.36
N ASP A 120 9.01 1.57 -9.51
CA ASP A 120 8.26 0.37 -9.91
C ASP A 120 9.17 -0.85 -10.04
N ARG A 121 10.41 -0.67 -10.50
CA ARG A 121 11.41 -1.74 -10.54
C ARG A 121 11.78 -2.19 -9.12
N GLU A 122 11.95 -1.29 -8.19
CA GLU A 122 12.23 -1.62 -6.78
C GLU A 122 11.03 -2.36 -6.15
N LEU A 123 9.82 -1.91 -6.43
CA LEU A 123 8.60 -2.59 -5.96
C LEU A 123 8.48 -4.00 -6.54
N TRP A 124 8.77 -4.16 -7.83
CA TRP A 124 8.79 -5.46 -8.50
C TRP A 124 9.82 -6.41 -7.85
N LYS A 125 11.01 -5.92 -7.55
CA LYS A 125 12.04 -6.69 -6.85
C LYS A 125 11.56 -7.15 -5.45
N HIS A 126 10.94 -6.27 -4.68
CA HIS A 126 10.36 -6.62 -3.38
C HIS A 126 9.29 -7.70 -3.50
N ALA A 127 8.39 -7.57 -4.46
CA ALA A 127 7.33 -8.54 -4.69
C ALA A 127 7.90 -9.89 -5.13
N CYS A 128 8.79 -9.90 -6.12
CA CYS A 128 9.29 -11.12 -6.74
C CYS A 128 10.36 -11.82 -5.91
N LYS A 129 11.10 -11.11 -5.06
CA LYS A 129 12.01 -11.71 -4.08
C LYS A 129 11.27 -12.60 -3.10
N LYS A 130 10.07 -12.21 -2.67
CA LYS A 130 9.21 -13.03 -1.80
C LYS A 130 8.71 -14.29 -2.49
N LEU A 131 8.57 -14.26 -3.84
CA LEU A 131 8.18 -15.43 -4.61
C LEU A 131 9.34 -16.43 -4.78
N ALA A 132 10.57 -15.95 -4.91
CA ALA A 132 11.77 -16.75 -5.12
C ALA A 132 12.23 -17.51 -3.86
N VAL A 133 11.84 -17.07 -2.68
CA VAL A 133 12.18 -17.69 -1.40
C VAL A 133 11.07 -18.66 -1.00
N ASN A 134 11.21 -19.89 -1.41
CA ASN A 134 10.34 -20.98 -0.95
C ASN A 134 10.96 -21.69 0.25
#